data_de0d0a689126ac035aa4f86bd8902d9b
#
_entry.id   de0d0a689126ac035aa4f86bd8902d9b
#
_cell.length_a   1.000
_cell.length_b   1.000
_cell.length_c   1.000
_cell.angle_alpha   90.00
_cell.angle_beta   90.00
_cell.angle_gamma   90.00
#
_symmetry.space_group_name_H-M   'P 1'
#
loop_
_entity.id
_entity.type
_entity.pdbx_description
1 polymer ?
#
loop_
_entity_poly.entity_id
_entity_poly.type
_entity_poly.pdbx_seq_one_letter_code
_entity_poly.pdbx_strand_id
1 'polypeptide(L)'
;MKIITVDIETYSPQDISEVGLFRYAQDPEFQVLLFGYVSEESDIPRVIDLTSWPDTKHFLREQLPWLLDDSDTKRAHNAAFEWWCLSEAMGLSWEQRVLWLQQWECSMIHALYCGLPAQLGALGKVLQQPEDALKMKEGKALIGYFCTVSYTHL
;
A
#
# COMPACT_ATOMS: atom_id res chain seq x y z
N MET A 1 18.30 2.30 11.65
CA MET A 1 16.85 2.07 11.55
C MET A 1 16.26 3.29 10.87
N LYS A 2 15.74 3.11 9.67
CA LYS A 2 15.06 4.15 8.89
C LYS A 2 13.57 3.87 8.89
N ILE A 3 12.76 4.91 8.80
CA ILE A 3 11.34 4.75 8.55
C ILE A 3 11.09 5.05 7.07
N ILE A 4 10.46 4.10 6.40
CA ILE A 4 10.11 4.21 4.98
C ILE A 4 8.59 4.12 4.90
N THR A 5 7.97 5.22 4.52
CA THR A 5 6.52 5.25 4.29
C THR A 5 6.22 4.68 2.91
N VAL A 6 5.26 3.77 2.86
CA VAL A 6 4.87 3.00 1.68
C VAL A 6 3.39 3.19 1.39
N ASP A 7 3.04 3.25 0.13
CA ASP A 7 1.67 3.26 -0.37
C ASP A 7 1.61 2.48 -1.68
N ILE A 8 0.54 1.74 -1.94
CA ILE A 8 0.41 0.93 -3.17
C ILE A 8 -0.96 1.12 -3.81
N GLU A 9 -0.99 1.02 -5.15
CA GLU A 9 -2.21 0.84 -5.90
C GLU A 9 -2.25 -0.57 -6.49
N THR A 10 -3.40 -1.23 -6.40
CA THR A 10 -3.54 -2.63 -6.75
C THR A 10 -4.75 -2.86 -7.64
N TYR A 11 -4.72 -3.96 -8.39
CA TYR A 11 -5.85 -4.46 -9.16
C TYR A 11 -6.18 -5.89 -8.72
N SER A 12 -7.45 -6.20 -8.68
CA SER A 12 -8.00 -7.56 -8.59
C SER A 12 -9.37 -7.58 -9.26
N PRO A 13 -9.80 -8.68 -9.90
CA PRO A 13 -11.15 -8.83 -10.40
C PRO A 13 -12.20 -8.97 -9.27
N GLN A 14 -11.75 -9.15 -8.03
CA GLN A 14 -12.61 -9.27 -6.86
C GLN A 14 -12.92 -7.89 -6.24
N ASP A 15 -14.15 -7.70 -5.79
CA ASP A 15 -14.49 -6.54 -4.95
C ASP A 15 -14.04 -6.79 -3.51
N ILE A 16 -13.06 -6.00 -3.05
CA ILE A 16 -12.49 -6.13 -1.70
C ILE A 16 -13.55 -5.97 -0.60
N SER A 17 -14.60 -5.19 -0.83
CA SER A 17 -15.67 -4.97 0.14
C SER A 17 -16.57 -6.22 0.32
N GLU A 18 -16.62 -7.07 -0.69
CA GLU A 18 -17.40 -8.31 -0.68
C GLU A 18 -16.59 -9.50 -0.18
N VAL A 19 -15.34 -9.63 -0.67
CA VAL A 19 -14.53 -10.82 -0.41
C VAL A 19 -13.53 -10.65 0.72
N GLY A 20 -13.22 -9.41 1.11
CA GLY A 20 -12.19 -9.07 2.09
C GLY A 20 -10.77 -9.13 1.53
N LEU A 21 -9.84 -8.54 2.27
CA LEU A 21 -8.46 -8.35 1.85
C LEU A 21 -7.75 -9.64 1.42
N PHE A 22 -7.93 -10.73 2.17
CA PHE A 22 -7.22 -11.98 1.91
C PHE A 22 -7.58 -12.56 0.54
N ARG A 23 -8.87 -12.71 0.24
CA ARG A 23 -9.32 -13.24 -1.06
C ARG A 23 -9.03 -12.30 -2.20
N TYR A 24 -9.13 -10.98 -1.95
CA TYR A 24 -8.78 -9.96 -2.93
C TYR A 24 -7.36 -10.13 -3.44
N ALA A 25 -6.38 -10.27 -2.54
CA ALA A 25 -4.97 -10.35 -2.90
C ALA A 25 -4.51 -11.76 -3.31
N GLN A 26 -5.30 -12.80 -3.03
CA GLN A 26 -5.02 -14.19 -3.46
C GLN A 26 -5.61 -14.54 -4.82
N ASP A 27 -6.33 -13.62 -5.44
CA ASP A 27 -6.84 -13.85 -6.78
C ASP A 27 -5.67 -14.01 -7.78
N PRO A 28 -5.74 -14.98 -8.71
CA PRO A 28 -4.67 -15.20 -9.70
C PRO A 28 -4.37 -14.00 -10.60
N GLU A 29 -5.33 -13.09 -10.77
CA GLU A 29 -5.18 -11.87 -11.56
C GLU A 29 -4.80 -10.66 -10.69
N PHE A 30 -4.59 -10.86 -9.38
CA PHE A 30 -4.14 -9.78 -8.48
C PHE A 30 -2.80 -9.21 -8.92
N GLN A 31 -2.70 -7.89 -8.95
CA GLN A 31 -1.48 -7.17 -9.32
C GLN A 31 -1.27 -5.95 -8.42
N VAL A 32 -0.02 -5.68 -8.09
CA VAL A 32 0.39 -4.36 -7.59
C VAL A 32 0.76 -3.52 -8.81
N LEU A 33 0.02 -2.44 -9.03
CA LEU A 33 0.17 -1.58 -10.21
C LEU A 33 1.21 -0.49 -9.97
N LEU A 34 1.09 0.22 -8.84
CA LEU A 34 1.99 1.29 -8.46
C LEU A 34 2.54 1.02 -7.06
N PHE A 35 3.80 1.36 -6.89
CA PHE A 35 4.49 1.28 -5.60
C PHE A 35 5.09 2.65 -5.28
N GLY A 36 4.51 3.33 -4.31
CA GLY A 36 4.96 4.62 -3.80
C GLY A 36 5.76 4.47 -2.52
N TYR A 37 6.83 5.24 -2.36
CA TYR A 37 7.57 5.29 -1.11
C TYR A 37 8.30 6.61 -0.90
N VAL A 38 8.54 6.92 0.37
CA VAL A 38 9.38 8.03 0.82
C VAL A 38 10.15 7.59 2.07
N SER A 39 11.43 7.90 2.15
CA SER A 39 12.23 7.65 3.35
C SER A 39 12.42 8.94 4.14
N GLU A 40 12.64 8.83 5.44
CA GLU A 40 12.95 10.00 6.30
C GLU A 40 14.25 10.74 5.91
N GLU A 41 15.10 10.11 5.09
CA GLU A 41 16.31 10.75 4.59
C GLU A 41 16.07 11.60 3.33
N SER A 42 14.92 11.45 2.71
CA SER A 42 14.57 12.14 1.45
C SER A 42 13.07 12.45 1.45
N ASP A 43 12.72 13.72 1.61
CA ASP A 43 11.34 14.20 1.55
C ASP A 43 10.70 14.11 0.14
N ILE A 44 11.42 13.52 -0.83
CA ILE A 44 10.94 13.39 -2.21
C ILE A 44 10.29 12.02 -2.38
N PRO A 45 8.95 11.97 -2.55
CA PRO A 45 8.25 10.72 -2.86
C PRO A 45 8.73 10.13 -4.19
N ARG A 46 8.84 8.82 -4.23
CA ARG A 46 9.12 8.05 -5.45
C ARG A 46 7.93 7.16 -5.75
N VAL A 47 7.57 7.07 -7.02
CA VAL A 47 6.52 6.17 -7.51
C VAL A 47 7.12 5.31 -8.61
N ILE A 48 6.90 4.01 -8.50
CA ILE A 48 7.33 3.01 -9.48
C ILE A 48 6.08 2.43 -10.12
N ASP A 49 6.03 2.49 -11.44
CA ASP A 49 5.02 1.80 -12.25
C ASP A 49 5.45 0.35 -12.45
N LEU A 50 4.78 -0.56 -11.74
CA LEU A 50 5.06 -2.00 -11.78
C LEU A 50 4.38 -2.70 -12.97
N THR A 51 3.43 -2.05 -13.65
CA THR A 51 2.78 -2.63 -14.84
C THR A 51 3.75 -2.81 -16.02
N SER A 52 4.84 -2.04 -16.01
CA SER A 52 5.91 -2.13 -17.01
C SER A 52 6.89 -3.29 -16.77
N TRP A 53 6.76 -4.00 -15.64
CA TRP A 53 7.70 -5.07 -15.27
C TRP A 53 7.03 -6.44 -15.43
N PRO A 54 7.60 -7.36 -16.21
CA PRO A 54 7.01 -8.67 -16.46
C PRO A 54 7.01 -9.59 -15.22
N ASP A 55 7.88 -9.31 -14.25
CA ASP A 55 8.00 -10.07 -12.99
C ASP A 55 8.09 -9.10 -11.81
N THR A 56 6.92 -8.71 -11.31
CA THR A 56 6.77 -7.84 -10.14
C THR A 56 7.42 -8.44 -8.89
N LYS A 57 7.32 -9.76 -8.71
CA LYS A 57 7.91 -10.47 -7.58
C LYS A 57 9.43 -10.31 -7.55
N HIS A 58 10.07 -10.58 -8.68
CA HIS A 58 11.52 -10.42 -8.83
C HIS A 58 11.91 -8.96 -8.60
N PHE A 59 11.17 -8.02 -9.20
CA PHE A 59 11.45 -6.60 -9.03
C PHE A 59 11.41 -6.16 -7.57
N LEU A 60 10.34 -6.46 -6.85
CA LEU A 60 10.17 -6.05 -5.44
C LEU A 60 11.28 -6.62 -4.54
N ARG A 61 11.72 -7.85 -4.79
CA ARG A 61 12.72 -8.53 -3.96
C ARG A 61 14.16 -8.09 -4.27
N GLU A 62 14.48 -7.87 -5.53
CA GLU A 62 15.86 -7.66 -5.97
C GLU A 62 16.20 -6.17 -6.18
N GLN A 63 15.23 -5.36 -6.60
CA GLN A 63 15.45 -3.94 -6.83
C GLN A 63 15.13 -3.07 -5.60
N LEU A 64 14.34 -3.61 -4.67
CA LEU A 64 13.99 -2.95 -3.40
C LEU A 64 14.39 -3.81 -2.20
N PRO A 65 15.70 -4.16 -2.05
CA PRO A 65 16.14 -5.08 -0.99
C PRO A 65 15.83 -4.57 0.42
N TRP A 66 15.76 -3.25 0.60
CA TRP A 66 15.38 -2.62 1.87
C TRP A 66 13.94 -2.98 2.30
N LEU A 67 13.09 -3.39 1.36
CA LEU A 67 11.70 -3.76 1.68
C LEU A 67 11.63 -4.96 2.63
N LEU A 68 12.57 -5.89 2.52
CA LEU A 68 12.70 -7.06 3.39
C LEU A 68 13.81 -6.94 4.45
N ASP A 69 14.56 -5.82 4.45
CA ASP A 69 15.59 -5.56 5.45
C ASP A 69 14.95 -5.36 6.83
N ASP A 70 15.37 -6.11 7.82
CA ASP A 70 14.83 -6.09 9.19
C ASP A 70 15.31 -4.89 10.01
N SER A 71 16.33 -4.16 9.54
CA SER A 71 16.82 -2.94 10.17
C SER A 71 15.91 -1.73 9.91
N ASP A 72 15.05 -1.76 8.89
CA ASP A 72 14.21 -0.65 8.48
C ASP A 72 12.73 -0.88 8.81
N THR A 73 12.07 0.15 9.32
CA THR A 73 10.64 0.15 9.61
C THR A 73 9.84 0.59 8.38
N LYS A 74 8.86 -0.19 7.99
CA LYS A 74 7.89 0.16 6.95
C LYS A 74 6.67 0.79 7.62
N ARG A 75 6.20 1.90 7.10
CA ARG A 75 5.01 2.59 7.62
C ARG A 75 3.99 2.79 6.50
N ALA A 76 2.71 2.55 6.79
CA ALA A 76 1.63 2.86 5.87
C ALA A 76 0.39 3.35 6.63
N HIS A 77 -0.57 3.94 5.91
CA HIS A 77 -1.88 4.26 6.46
C HIS A 77 -2.85 3.13 6.18
N ASN A 78 -3.24 2.36 7.19
CA ASN A 78 -3.89 1.06 7.09
C ASN A 78 -2.93 -0.06 6.65
N ALA A 79 -1.76 -0.09 7.26
CA ALA A 79 -0.61 -0.93 6.89
C ALA A 79 -0.92 -2.43 6.70
N ALA A 80 -2.04 -2.92 7.22
CA ALA A 80 -2.49 -4.30 6.98
C ALA A 80 -2.72 -4.57 5.49
N PHE A 81 -3.16 -3.56 4.73
CA PHE A 81 -3.38 -3.68 3.29
C PHE A 81 -2.05 -3.84 2.56
N GLU A 82 -1.10 -2.91 2.77
CA GLU A 82 0.22 -2.96 2.14
C GLU A 82 0.98 -4.23 2.51
N TRP A 83 1.00 -4.55 3.82
CA TRP A 83 1.68 -5.74 4.31
C TRP A 83 1.16 -7.01 3.64
N TRP A 84 -0.16 -7.18 3.54
CA TRP A 84 -0.75 -8.39 2.96
C TRP A 84 -0.55 -8.44 1.44
N CYS A 85 -0.91 -7.38 0.72
CA CYS A 85 -0.80 -7.31 -0.73
C CYS A 85 0.64 -7.51 -1.22
N LEU A 86 1.61 -6.85 -0.58
CA LEU A 86 3.02 -7.02 -0.90
C LEU A 86 3.54 -8.41 -0.52
N SER A 87 3.05 -9.00 0.58
CA SER A 87 3.39 -10.38 0.94
C SER A 87 2.97 -11.37 -0.14
N GLU A 88 1.77 -11.22 -0.71
CA GLU A 88 1.28 -12.04 -1.82
C GLU A 88 2.11 -11.78 -3.08
N ALA A 89 2.29 -10.53 -3.47
CA ALA A 89 3.06 -10.16 -4.65
C ALA A 89 4.51 -10.69 -4.62
N MET A 90 5.15 -10.69 -3.44
CA MET A 90 6.49 -11.24 -3.25
C MET A 90 6.51 -12.75 -3.05
N GLY A 91 5.38 -13.40 -2.88
CA GLY A 91 5.28 -14.84 -2.61
C GLY A 91 5.96 -15.24 -1.30
N LEU A 92 5.75 -14.47 -0.22
CA LEU A 92 6.31 -14.79 1.09
C LEU A 92 5.58 -15.98 1.73
N SER A 93 6.33 -16.89 2.39
CA SER A 93 5.74 -17.92 3.23
C SER A 93 5.03 -17.31 4.44
N TRP A 94 4.17 -18.09 5.11
CA TRP A 94 3.49 -17.61 6.32
C TRP A 94 4.48 -17.15 7.41
N GLU A 95 5.54 -17.92 7.62
CA GLU A 95 6.57 -17.61 8.61
C GLU A 95 7.29 -16.30 8.27
N GLN A 96 7.61 -16.09 6.98
CA GLN A 96 8.22 -14.85 6.51
C GLN A 96 7.28 -13.65 6.70
N ARG A 97 5.97 -13.81 6.43
CA ARG A 97 4.97 -12.74 6.63
C ARG A 97 4.87 -12.33 8.10
N VAL A 98 4.83 -13.31 9.02
CA VAL A 98 4.75 -13.04 10.46
C VAL A 98 5.99 -12.31 10.96
N LEU A 99 7.18 -12.71 10.53
CA LEU A 99 8.41 -12.00 10.86
C LEU A 99 8.42 -10.59 10.26
N TRP A 100 8.01 -10.45 9.02
CA TRP A 100 7.98 -9.17 8.34
C TRP A 100 6.93 -8.20 8.91
N LEU A 101 5.82 -8.70 9.46
CA LEU A 101 4.82 -7.89 10.14
C LEU A 101 5.40 -7.06 11.30
N GLN A 102 6.43 -7.57 11.97
CA GLN A 102 7.09 -6.88 13.08
C GLN A 102 7.81 -5.60 12.66
N GLN A 103 8.06 -5.43 11.37
CA GLN A 103 8.73 -4.27 10.78
C GLN A 103 7.72 -3.19 10.32
N TRP A 104 6.41 -3.41 10.53
CA TRP A 104 5.38 -2.52 10.03
C TRP A 104 4.75 -1.67 11.12
N GLU A 105 4.61 -0.39 10.84
CA GLU A 105 3.85 0.57 11.62
C GLU A 105 2.63 1.05 10.85
N CYS A 106 1.53 1.26 11.56
CA CYS A 106 0.27 1.74 10.98
C CYS A 106 -0.07 3.13 11.50
N SER A 107 0.04 4.15 10.65
CA SER A 107 -0.31 5.53 11.03
C SER A 107 -1.80 5.71 11.34
N MET A 108 -2.68 4.88 10.77
CA MET A 108 -4.12 4.87 11.12
C MET A 108 -4.33 4.43 12.58
N ILE A 109 -3.63 3.38 13.02
CA ILE A 109 -3.70 2.92 14.41
C ILE A 109 -3.12 3.96 15.36
N HIS A 110 -2.00 4.59 15.01
CA HIS A 110 -1.44 5.68 15.79
C HIS A 110 -2.42 6.85 15.94
N ALA A 111 -3.09 7.24 14.84
CA ALA A 111 -4.12 8.29 14.89
C ALA A 111 -5.26 7.91 15.83
N LEU A 112 -5.78 6.70 15.74
CA LEU A 112 -6.85 6.20 16.63
C LEU A 112 -6.42 6.20 18.10
N TYR A 113 -5.17 5.82 18.39
CA TYR A 113 -4.61 5.87 19.75
C TYR A 113 -4.59 7.28 20.33
N CYS A 114 -4.44 8.30 19.47
CA CYS A 114 -4.51 9.72 19.82
C CYS A 114 -5.93 10.29 19.83
N GLY A 115 -6.97 9.48 19.63
CA GLY A 115 -8.36 9.94 19.51
C GLY A 115 -8.67 10.70 18.22
N LEU A 116 -7.84 10.51 17.18
CA LEU A 116 -7.97 11.16 15.89
C LEU A 116 -8.73 10.25 14.89
N PRO A 117 -9.26 10.82 13.78
CA PRO A 117 -9.97 10.04 12.78
C PRO A 117 -9.08 8.98 12.10
N ALA A 118 -9.65 7.79 11.84
CA ALA A 118 -8.99 6.72 11.09
C ALA A 118 -8.80 7.03 9.60
N GLN A 119 -9.73 7.77 9.00
CA GLN A 119 -9.67 8.09 7.58
C GLN A 119 -8.61 9.15 7.29
N LEU A 120 -7.69 8.87 6.36
CA LEU A 120 -6.57 9.76 6.01
C LEU A 120 -7.03 11.17 5.65
N GLY A 121 -8.10 11.30 4.84
CA GLY A 121 -8.62 12.60 4.45
C GLY A 121 -9.24 13.40 5.62
N ALA A 122 -9.87 12.72 6.59
CA ALA A 122 -10.40 13.37 7.79
C ALA A 122 -9.26 13.73 8.77
N LEU A 123 -8.27 12.83 8.90
CA LEU A 123 -7.08 13.05 9.70
C LEU A 123 -6.30 14.28 9.23
N GLY A 124 -6.05 14.40 7.92
CA GLY A 124 -5.35 15.54 7.33
C GLY A 124 -6.05 16.88 7.62
N LYS A 125 -7.40 16.90 7.57
CA LYS A 125 -8.18 18.10 7.92
C LYS A 125 -8.03 18.49 9.39
N VAL A 126 -8.12 17.50 10.31
CA VAL A 126 -7.97 17.75 11.76
C VAL A 126 -6.56 18.23 12.08
N LEU A 127 -5.54 17.70 11.39
CA LEU A 127 -4.14 18.12 11.52
C LEU A 127 -3.82 19.40 10.74
N GLN A 128 -4.81 20.04 10.11
CA GLN A 128 -4.67 21.30 9.36
C GLN A 128 -3.60 21.20 8.27
N GLN A 129 -3.52 20.04 7.60
CA GLN A 129 -2.61 19.89 6.47
C GLN A 129 -3.01 20.85 5.33
N PRO A 130 -2.04 21.42 4.59
CA PRO A 130 -2.32 22.27 3.44
C PRO A 130 -3.11 21.51 2.37
N GLU A 131 -3.89 22.25 1.56
CA GLU A 131 -4.83 21.63 0.59
C GLU A 131 -4.15 20.73 -0.44
N ASP A 132 -2.93 21.06 -0.84
CA ASP A 132 -2.09 20.28 -1.75
C ASP A 132 -1.56 18.97 -1.14
N ALA A 133 -1.53 18.87 0.19
CA ALA A 133 -1.22 17.64 0.93
C ALA A 133 -2.46 16.79 1.25
N LEU A 134 -3.67 17.27 0.95
CA LEU A 134 -4.89 16.51 1.16
C LEU A 134 -5.15 15.56 -0.02
N LYS A 135 -5.81 14.44 0.29
CA LYS A 135 -6.22 13.47 -0.73
C LYS A 135 -7.05 14.14 -1.84
N MET A 136 -6.59 14.06 -3.07
CA MET A 136 -7.26 14.63 -4.23
C MET A 136 -8.59 13.92 -4.50
N LYS A 137 -9.64 14.69 -4.83
CA LYS A 137 -10.97 14.13 -5.15
C LYS A 137 -10.95 13.26 -6.41
N GLU A 138 -10.12 13.64 -7.38
CA GLU A 138 -9.92 12.94 -8.64
C GLU A 138 -9.29 11.56 -8.46
N GLY A 139 -8.46 11.36 -7.43
CA GLY A 139 -7.82 10.08 -7.12
C GLY A 139 -8.82 8.95 -6.92
N LYS A 140 -10.00 9.22 -6.31
CA LYS A 140 -11.04 8.21 -6.14
C LYS A 140 -11.63 7.73 -7.48
N ALA A 141 -11.79 8.64 -8.44
CA ALA A 141 -12.29 8.30 -9.79
C ALA A 141 -11.26 7.48 -10.56
N LEU A 142 -9.97 7.81 -10.43
CA LEU A 142 -8.87 7.07 -11.06
C LEU A 142 -8.73 5.66 -10.48
N ILE A 143 -8.82 5.50 -9.16
CA ILE A 143 -8.85 4.18 -8.51
C ILE A 143 -10.02 3.36 -9.06
N GLY A 144 -11.22 3.93 -9.15
CA GLY A 144 -12.38 3.25 -9.72
C GLY A 144 -12.19 2.85 -11.19
N TYR A 145 -11.38 3.59 -11.94
CA TYR A 145 -11.13 3.30 -13.37
C TYR A 145 -10.04 2.26 -13.58
N PHE A 146 -8.94 2.31 -12.82
CA PHE A 146 -7.77 1.47 -13.03
C PHE A 146 -7.71 0.23 -12.11
N CYS A 147 -8.29 0.33 -10.91
CA CYS A 147 -8.12 -0.68 -9.86
C CYS A 147 -9.36 -1.57 -9.64
N THR A 148 -10.47 -1.29 -10.31
CA THR A 148 -11.69 -2.09 -10.23
C THR A 148 -12.14 -2.56 -11.61
N VAL A 149 -12.76 -3.73 -11.67
CA VAL A 149 -13.39 -4.21 -12.91
C VAL A 149 -14.53 -3.27 -13.24
N SER A 150 -14.37 -2.48 -14.32
CA SER A 150 -15.48 -1.77 -14.92
C SER A 150 -16.39 -2.79 -15.60
N TYR A 151 -17.61 -2.98 -15.08
CA TYR A 151 -18.68 -3.72 -15.76
C TYR A 151 -19.19 -2.95 -17.00
N THR A 152 -18.30 -2.57 -17.89
CA THR A 152 -18.66 -1.90 -19.14
C THR A 152 -18.02 -2.59 -20.34
N HIS A 153 -18.34 -3.88 -20.51
CA HIS A 153 -18.32 -4.55 -21.80
C HIS A 153 -19.48 -5.55 -21.86
N LEU A 154 -20.67 -5.02 -22.04
CA LEU A 154 -21.75 -5.68 -22.77
C LEU A 154 -22.22 -4.75 -23.86
#